data_93b5384f098a7e2369a8715ac7ebc813
#
_entry.id   93b5384f098a7e2369a8715ac7ebc813
#
_cell.length_a   1.000
_cell.length_b   1.000
_cell.length_c   1.000
_cell.angle_alpha   90.00
_cell.angle_beta   90.00
_cell.angle_gamma   90.00
#
_symmetry.space_group_name_H-M   'P 1'
#
loop_
_entity.id
_entity.type
_entity.pdbx_description
1 polymer ?
#
loop_
_entity_poly.entity_id
_entity_poly.type
_entity_poly.pdbx_seq_one_letter_code
_entity_poly.pdbx_strand_id
1 'polypeptide(L)'
;IDTFVTCYNSRVGSGNFTSLIVIHGYGSSGQGGVIRARLRSFLSRHSERLTFECGEQCALRNPGTTMVYPRKPLPTATDALGAEILAYCRESPKTKSKIAGKFRNHGEAKIQASLKRLEQQKILCVVRKGSHTLYQTAT
;
A
#
# COMPACT_ATOMS: atom_id res chain seq x y z
N ILE A 1 -1.04 3.82 -9.16
CA ILE A 1 -1.59 2.75 -8.29
C ILE A 1 -1.62 3.20 -6.83
N ASP A 2 -0.56 3.82 -6.33
CA ASP A 2 -0.48 4.27 -4.92
C ASP A 2 -1.63 5.22 -4.55
N THR A 3 -1.97 6.16 -5.42
CA THR A 3 -3.10 7.06 -5.25
C THR A 3 -4.43 6.29 -5.18
N PHE A 4 -4.60 5.29 -6.03
CA PHE A 4 -5.77 4.41 -6.01
C PHE A 4 -5.86 3.65 -4.68
N VAL A 5 -4.77 3.03 -4.22
CA VAL A 5 -4.73 2.28 -2.96
C VAL A 5 -5.06 3.18 -1.78
N THR A 6 -4.52 4.39 -1.74
CA THR A 6 -4.82 5.38 -0.68
C THR A 6 -6.29 5.74 -0.65
N CYS A 7 -6.88 6.06 -1.80
CA CYS A 7 -8.29 6.40 -1.92
C CYS A 7 -9.20 5.21 -1.54
N TYR A 8 -8.88 4.03 -2.04
CA TYR A 8 -9.58 2.78 -1.75
C TYR A 8 -9.58 2.49 -0.25
N ASN A 9 -8.41 2.51 0.39
CA ASN A 9 -8.28 2.21 1.82
C ASN A 9 -8.95 3.26 2.70
N SER A 10 -8.94 4.53 2.29
CA SER A 10 -9.67 5.59 2.99
C SER A 10 -11.17 5.32 3.00
N ARG A 11 -11.74 4.86 1.89
CA ARG A 11 -13.18 4.52 1.82
C ARG A 11 -13.51 3.29 2.65
N VAL A 12 -12.72 2.24 2.56
CA VAL A 12 -12.91 1.03 3.37
C VAL A 12 -12.78 1.35 4.86
N GLY A 13 -11.80 2.16 5.24
CA GLY A 13 -11.59 2.59 6.63
C GLY A 13 -12.73 3.41 7.20
N SER A 14 -13.48 4.14 6.36
CA SER A 14 -14.70 4.87 6.77
C SER A 14 -15.97 4.02 6.73
N GLY A 15 -15.87 2.73 6.43
CA GLY A 15 -17.01 1.82 6.32
C GLY A 15 -17.81 1.95 5.02
N ASN A 16 -17.27 2.65 4.04
CA ASN A 16 -17.92 2.85 2.74
C ASN A 16 -17.44 1.79 1.74
N PHE A 17 -18.29 0.79 1.51
CA PHE A 17 -18.03 -0.31 0.58
C PHE A 17 -18.74 -0.17 -0.77
N THR A 18 -19.20 1.03 -1.11
CA THR A 18 -19.80 1.29 -2.43
C THR A 18 -18.76 1.17 -3.54
N SER A 19 -19.23 0.83 -4.74
CA SER A 19 -18.36 0.69 -5.90
C SER A 19 -17.57 1.96 -6.21
N LEU A 20 -16.37 1.76 -6.72
CA LEU A 20 -15.46 2.82 -7.18
C LEU A 20 -15.33 2.72 -8.69
N ILE A 21 -15.50 3.84 -9.38
CA ILE A 21 -15.20 3.93 -10.81
C ILE A 21 -13.81 4.53 -10.96
N VAL A 22 -12.88 3.74 -11.50
CA VAL A 22 -11.53 4.22 -11.81
C VAL A 22 -11.46 4.61 -13.26
N ILE A 23 -11.23 5.89 -13.51
CA ILE A 23 -11.06 6.44 -14.85
C ILE A 23 -9.57 6.47 -15.16
N HIS A 24 -9.11 5.57 -16.01
CA HIS A 24 -7.70 5.48 -16.41
C HIS A 24 -7.47 5.94 -17.86
N GLY A 25 -8.55 6.20 -18.58
CA GLY A 25 -8.48 6.62 -19.99
C GLY A 25 -8.13 5.47 -20.94
N TYR A 26 -8.01 5.82 -22.21
CA TYR A 26 -7.72 4.88 -23.29
C TYR A 26 -6.22 4.75 -23.59
N GLY A 27 -5.39 5.63 -23.00
CA GLY A 27 -3.99 5.79 -23.39
C GLY A 27 -3.83 6.54 -24.72
N SER A 28 -2.61 6.99 -24.99
CA SER A 28 -2.31 7.76 -26.21
C SER A 28 -2.48 6.97 -27.53
N SER A 29 -2.45 5.64 -27.46
CA SER A 29 -2.63 4.75 -28.62
C SER A 29 -4.08 4.33 -28.86
N GLY A 30 -5.02 4.73 -28.00
CA GLY A 30 -6.43 4.33 -28.09
C GLY A 30 -6.72 2.87 -27.72
N GLN A 31 -5.69 2.07 -27.46
CA GLN A 31 -5.81 0.64 -27.13
C GLN A 31 -5.74 0.36 -25.62
N GLY A 32 -5.91 1.40 -24.79
CA GLY A 32 -6.03 1.25 -23.35
C GLY A 32 -4.74 1.18 -22.58
N GLY A 33 -3.76 1.90 -22.89
CA GLY A 33 -2.52 2.26 -22.21
C GLY A 33 -1.95 1.38 -21.07
N VAL A 34 -0.74 1.65 -20.72
CA VAL A 34 0.01 0.97 -19.64
C VAL A 34 -0.70 1.06 -18.29
N ILE A 35 -1.40 2.17 -18.02
CA ILE A 35 -2.09 2.38 -16.74
C ILE A 35 -3.24 1.38 -16.57
N ARG A 36 -4.05 1.16 -17.61
CA ARG A 36 -5.14 0.18 -17.60
C ARG A 36 -4.63 -1.23 -17.32
N ALA A 37 -3.60 -1.65 -18.05
CA ALA A 37 -3.01 -2.98 -17.90
C ALA A 37 -2.42 -3.19 -16.49
N ARG A 38 -1.69 -2.21 -15.97
CA ARG A 38 -1.12 -2.25 -14.63
C ARG A 38 -2.18 -2.28 -13.54
N LEU A 39 -3.22 -1.47 -13.67
CA LEU A 39 -4.32 -1.43 -12.71
C LEU A 39 -5.04 -2.77 -12.68
N ARG A 40 -5.46 -3.29 -13.83
CA ARG A 40 -6.20 -4.55 -13.91
C ARG A 40 -5.39 -5.75 -13.44
N SER A 41 -4.09 -5.78 -13.75
CA SER A 41 -3.16 -6.78 -13.21
C SER A 41 -3.02 -6.70 -11.68
N PHE A 42 -2.93 -5.50 -11.15
CA PHE A 42 -2.91 -5.26 -9.71
C PHE A 42 -4.21 -5.73 -9.04
N LEU A 43 -5.37 -5.37 -9.59
CA LEU A 43 -6.67 -5.78 -9.06
C LEU A 43 -6.84 -7.31 -9.08
N SER A 44 -6.39 -7.97 -10.14
CA SER A 44 -6.44 -9.45 -10.24
C SER A 44 -5.62 -10.14 -9.16
N ARG A 45 -4.48 -9.57 -8.80
CA ARG A 45 -3.63 -10.11 -7.72
C ARG A 45 -4.23 -9.96 -6.33
N HIS A 46 -5.22 -9.08 -6.18
CA HIS A 46 -5.89 -8.81 -4.91
C HIS A 46 -7.37 -9.23 -4.92
N SER A 47 -7.73 -10.23 -5.72
CA SER A 47 -9.09 -10.75 -5.86
C SER A 47 -9.72 -11.24 -4.55
N GLU A 48 -8.92 -11.56 -3.55
CA GLU A 48 -9.37 -11.91 -2.21
C GLU A 48 -9.87 -10.72 -1.39
N ARG A 49 -9.51 -9.50 -1.79
CA ARG A 49 -9.82 -8.25 -1.08
C ARG A 49 -10.83 -7.38 -1.78
N LEU A 50 -11.02 -7.60 -3.06
CA LEU A 50 -11.94 -6.85 -3.91
C LEU A 50 -12.40 -7.69 -5.10
N THR A 51 -13.46 -7.24 -5.75
CA THR A 51 -13.83 -7.69 -7.08
C THR A 51 -13.83 -6.49 -8.02
N PHE A 52 -13.69 -6.71 -9.31
CA PHE A 52 -13.75 -5.64 -10.29
C PHE A 52 -14.36 -6.12 -11.61
N GLU A 53 -14.88 -5.17 -12.35
CA GLU A 53 -15.39 -5.38 -13.72
C GLU A 53 -14.74 -4.38 -14.65
N CYS A 54 -14.38 -4.86 -15.84
CA CYS A 54 -13.90 -3.97 -16.90
C CYS A 54 -15.04 -3.08 -17.38
N GLY A 55 -14.75 -1.79 -17.57
CA GLY A 55 -15.80 -0.82 -17.95
C GLY A 55 -16.52 -1.16 -19.23
N GLU A 56 -15.84 -1.82 -20.19
CA GLU A 56 -16.43 -2.31 -21.43
C GLU A 56 -17.44 -3.46 -21.23
N GLN A 57 -17.31 -4.20 -20.12
CA GLN A 57 -18.15 -5.37 -19.80
C GLN A 57 -19.32 -5.04 -18.85
N CYS A 58 -19.24 -3.91 -18.17
CA CYS A 58 -20.29 -3.48 -17.24
C CYS A 58 -21.24 -2.45 -17.89
N ALA A 59 -22.24 -2.00 -17.13
CA ALA A 59 -23.24 -1.03 -17.56
C ALA A 59 -22.64 0.28 -18.08
N LEU A 60 -21.42 0.63 -17.70
CA LEU A 60 -20.74 1.83 -18.18
C LEU A 60 -20.36 1.77 -19.66
N ARG A 61 -20.13 0.57 -20.21
CA ARG A 61 -19.70 0.33 -21.60
C ARG A 61 -18.54 1.20 -22.05
N ASN A 62 -17.62 1.49 -21.13
CA ASN A 62 -16.51 2.40 -21.38
C ASN A 62 -15.18 1.71 -21.05
N PRO A 63 -14.36 1.37 -22.07
CA PRO A 63 -13.07 0.69 -21.87
C PRO A 63 -12.02 1.57 -21.19
N GLY A 64 -12.24 2.88 -21.07
CA GLY A 64 -11.39 3.81 -20.32
C GLY A 64 -11.65 3.80 -18.81
N THR A 65 -12.52 2.92 -18.32
CA THR A 65 -12.89 2.81 -16.92
C THR A 65 -12.79 1.37 -16.40
N THR A 66 -12.70 1.23 -15.08
CA THR A 66 -12.80 -0.04 -14.38
C THR A 66 -13.63 0.16 -13.12
N MET A 67 -14.63 -0.68 -12.91
CA MET A 67 -15.45 -0.63 -11.70
C MET A 67 -14.90 -1.58 -10.66
N VAL A 68 -14.67 -1.07 -9.44
CA VAL A 68 -14.08 -1.83 -8.33
C VAL A 68 -15.07 -1.92 -7.18
N TYR A 69 -15.24 -3.12 -6.66
CA TYR A 69 -16.11 -3.42 -5.51
C TYR A 69 -15.25 -3.76 -4.29
N PRO A 70 -15.11 -2.84 -3.32
CA PRO A 70 -14.27 -3.06 -2.14
C PRO A 70 -14.83 -4.15 -1.21
N ARG A 71 -13.94 -4.91 -0.58
CA ARG A 71 -14.27 -5.88 0.46
C ARG A 71 -13.38 -5.73 1.69
N LYS A 72 -12.07 -5.68 1.49
CA LYS A 72 -11.05 -5.58 2.55
C LYS A 72 -10.00 -4.53 2.16
N PRO A 73 -9.31 -3.94 3.13
CA PRO A 73 -8.21 -3.01 2.83
C PRO A 73 -7.14 -3.65 1.95
N LEU A 74 -6.60 -2.87 1.03
CA LEU A 74 -5.47 -3.27 0.19
C LEU A 74 -4.15 -3.04 0.95
N PRO A 75 -3.14 -3.91 0.76
CA PRO A 75 -1.83 -3.67 1.31
C PRO A 75 -1.19 -2.44 0.66
N THR A 76 -0.60 -1.59 1.46
CA THR A 76 0.19 -0.45 0.99
C THR A 76 1.66 -0.85 0.88
N ALA A 77 2.43 -0.11 0.08
CA ALA A 77 3.87 -0.29 0.06
C ALA A 77 4.49 -0.09 1.46
N THR A 78 3.92 0.82 2.23
CA THR A 78 4.31 1.06 3.62
C THR A 78 4.05 -0.16 4.50
N ASP A 79 2.92 -0.86 4.32
CA ASP A 79 2.61 -2.07 5.10
C ASP A 79 3.57 -3.21 4.78
N ALA A 80 3.90 -3.44 3.52
CA ALA A 80 4.88 -4.44 3.10
C ALA A 80 6.27 -4.11 3.68
N LEU A 81 6.71 -2.88 3.53
CA LEU A 81 7.98 -2.40 4.08
C LEU A 81 7.98 -2.46 5.62
N GLY A 82 6.88 -2.10 6.26
CA GLY A 82 6.71 -2.20 7.69
C GLY A 82 6.90 -3.62 8.22
N ALA A 83 6.36 -4.62 7.52
CA ALA A 83 6.54 -6.03 7.86
C ALA A 83 8.01 -6.46 7.75
N GLU A 84 8.72 -6.03 6.71
CA GLU A 84 10.15 -6.31 6.55
C GLU A 84 11.00 -5.62 7.63
N ILE A 85 10.70 -4.38 7.98
CA ILE A 85 11.37 -3.66 9.07
C ILE A 85 11.14 -4.38 10.40
N LEU A 86 9.91 -4.81 10.66
CA LEU A 86 9.57 -5.53 11.87
C LEU A 86 10.34 -6.85 12.00
N ALA A 87 10.42 -7.63 10.92
CA ALA A 87 11.21 -8.85 10.89
C ALA A 87 12.69 -8.59 11.17
N TYR A 88 13.24 -7.52 10.60
CA TYR A 88 14.63 -7.11 10.80
C TYR A 88 14.88 -6.71 12.27
N CYS A 89 13.95 -5.98 12.89
CA CYS A 89 14.07 -5.57 14.29
C CYS A 89 13.82 -6.73 15.29
N ARG A 90 13.15 -7.81 14.86
CA ARG A 90 12.99 -9.01 15.70
C ARG A 90 14.29 -9.75 15.96
N GLU A 91 15.21 -9.72 15.02
CA GLU A 91 16.53 -10.36 15.19
C GLU A 91 17.32 -9.72 16.34
N SER A 92 17.30 -8.40 16.39
CA SER A 92 17.91 -7.59 17.47
C SER A 92 17.47 -6.14 17.32
N PRO A 93 17.52 -5.32 18.39
CA PRO A 93 17.24 -3.89 18.28
C PRO A 93 18.17 -3.23 17.25
N LYS A 94 17.60 -2.35 16.41
CA LYS A 94 18.33 -1.69 15.33
C LYS A 94 18.24 -0.18 15.45
N THR A 95 19.32 0.51 15.08
CA THR A 95 19.31 1.98 14.99
C THR A 95 18.56 2.42 13.73
N LYS A 96 18.06 3.65 13.74
CA LYS A 96 17.42 4.25 12.56
C LYS A 96 18.33 4.22 11.32
N SER A 97 19.64 4.47 11.53
CA SER A 97 20.64 4.44 10.45
C SER A 97 20.80 3.05 9.84
N LYS A 98 20.79 1.99 10.66
CA LYS A 98 20.85 0.61 10.15
C LYS A 98 19.61 0.24 9.35
N ILE A 99 18.43 0.64 9.82
CA ILE A 99 17.17 0.41 9.12
C ILE A 99 17.16 1.17 7.77
N ALA A 100 17.54 2.46 7.80
CA ALA A 100 17.62 3.27 6.60
C ALA A 100 18.63 2.71 5.58
N GLY A 101 19.77 2.21 6.04
CA GLY A 101 20.77 1.60 5.19
C GLY A 101 20.29 0.30 4.53
N LYS A 102 19.63 -0.57 5.29
CA LYS A 102 19.13 -1.85 4.76
C LYS A 102 18.01 -1.67 3.74
N PHE A 103 17.11 -0.72 3.98
CA PHE A 103 15.92 -0.50 3.15
C PHE A 103 16.01 0.74 2.26
N ARG A 104 17.21 1.26 2.02
CA ARG A 104 17.41 2.49 1.26
C ARG A 104 16.75 2.51 -0.12
N ASN A 105 16.55 1.34 -0.74
CA ASN A 105 15.90 1.22 -2.05
C ASN A 105 14.43 1.67 -2.04
N HIS A 106 13.79 1.70 -0.88
CA HIS A 106 12.42 2.16 -0.72
C HIS A 106 12.28 3.68 -0.55
N GLY A 107 13.40 4.38 -0.26
CA GLY A 107 13.42 5.81 0.01
C GLY A 107 13.18 6.15 1.47
N GLU A 108 13.84 7.21 1.95
CA GLU A 108 13.80 7.61 3.36
C GLU A 108 12.39 7.98 3.83
N ALA A 109 11.60 8.67 3.00
CA ALA A 109 10.24 9.08 3.34
C ALA A 109 9.34 7.87 3.66
N LYS A 110 9.42 6.81 2.86
CA LYS A 110 8.65 5.58 3.07
C LYS A 110 9.10 4.84 4.32
N ILE A 111 10.40 4.80 4.58
CA ILE A 111 10.98 4.19 5.79
C ILE A 111 10.48 4.91 7.04
N GLN A 112 10.53 6.23 7.06
CA GLN A 112 10.06 7.04 8.19
C GLN A 112 8.56 6.88 8.42
N ALA A 113 7.76 6.88 7.35
CA ALA A 113 6.33 6.66 7.44
C ALA A 113 6.00 5.28 8.04
N SER A 114 6.71 4.23 7.62
CA SER A 114 6.55 2.87 8.16
C SER A 114 6.94 2.79 9.64
N LEU A 115 8.06 3.38 10.03
CA LEU A 115 8.51 3.42 11.43
C LEU A 115 7.49 4.15 12.31
N LYS A 116 7.02 5.32 11.88
CA LYS A 116 6.02 6.11 12.61
C LYS A 116 4.71 5.32 12.80
N ARG A 117 4.26 4.63 11.76
CA ARG A 117 3.04 3.81 11.82
C ARG A 117 3.19 2.65 12.80
N LEU A 118 4.32 1.93 12.75
CA LEU A 118 4.59 0.82 13.66
C LEU A 118 4.68 1.29 15.12
N GLU A 119 5.26 2.46 15.38
CA GLU A 119 5.27 3.09 16.70
C GLU A 119 3.86 3.45 17.18
N GLN A 120 3.05 4.06 16.33
CA GLN A 120 1.67 4.43 16.64
C GLN A 120 0.80 3.21 16.95
N GLN A 121 1.03 2.10 16.27
CA GLN A 121 0.35 0.83 16.52
C GLN A 121 0.91 0.07 17.73
N LYS A 122 1.94 0.60 18.39
CA LYS A 122 2.63 -0.02 19.53
C LYS A 122 3.22 -1.39 19.22
N ILE A 123 3.50 -1.68 17.96
CA ILE A 123 4.16 -2.91 17.51
C ILE A 123 5.68 -2.78 17.63
N LEU A 124 6.19 -1.57 17.43
CA LEU A 124 7.59 -1.23 17.53
C LEU A 124 7.79 -0.21 18.64
N CYS A 125 8.76 -0.46 19.51
CA CYS A 125 9.12 0.43 20.61
C CYS A 125 10.45 1.11 20.35
N VAL A 126 10.55 2.36 20.77
CA VAL A 126 11.80 3.13 20.73
C VAL A 126 12.46 3.06 22.10
N VAL A 127 13.68 2.57 22.14
CA VAL A 127 14.49 2.49 23.35
C VAL A 127 15.74 3.34 23.18
N ARG A 128 16.02 4.19 24.15
CA ARG A 128 17.25 4.97 24.19
C ARG A 128 18.30 4.22 24.99
N LYS A 129 19.44 3.95 24.37
CA LYS A 129 20.61 3.35 25.03
C LYS A 129 21.82 4.25 24.81
N GLY A 130 22.16 5.03 25.83
CA GLY A 130 23.17 6.06 25.71
C GLY A 130 22.75 7.16 24.74
N SER A 131 23.61 7.48 23.77
CA SER A 131 23.34 8.46 22.71
C SER A 131 22.55 7.88 21.52
N HIS A 132 22.24 6.56 21.52
CA HIS A 132 21.60 5.89 20.41
C HIS A 132 20.14 5.60 20.69
N THR A 133 19.32 5.82 19.65
CA THR A 133 17.90 5.43 19.64
C THR A 133 17.79 4.09 18.90
N LEU A 134 17.24 3.09 19.56
CA LEU A 134 17.07 1.74 19.03
C LEU A 134 15.58 1.44 18.85
N TYR A 135 15.25 0.80 17.74
CA TYR A 135 13.93 0.27 17.48
C TYR A 135 13.91 -1.23 17.78
N GLN A 136 12.98 -1.65 18.60
CA GLN A 136 12.78 -3.06 18.95
C GLN A 136 11.30 -3.42 18.89
N THR A 137 11.02 -4.70 18.69
CA THR A 137 9.63 -5.18 18.71
C THR A 137 9.09 -5.12 20.15
N ALA A 138 7.84 -4.66 20.27
CA ALA A 138 7.12 -4.72 21.54
C ALA A 138 6.79 -6.18 21.86
N THR A 139 7.13 -6.60 23.06
CA THR A 139 6.78 -7.93 23.58
C THR A 139 5.43 -7.89 24.27
#